data_09eb83b486f9fa3c65a7471db608fb8c
#
_entry.id   09eb83b486f9fa3c65a7471db608fb8c
#
_cell.length_a   1.000
_cell.length_b   1.000
_cell.length_c   1.000
_cell.angle_alpha   90.00
_cell.angle_beta   90.00
_cell.angle_gamma   90.00
#
_symmetry.space_group_name_H-M   'P 1'
#
loop_
_entity.id
_entity.type
_entity.pdbx_description
1 polymer ?
#
loop_
_entity_poly.entity_id
_entity_poly.type
_entity_poly.pdbx_seq_one_letter_code
_entity_poly.pdbx_strand_id
1 'polypeptide(L)'
;FPFNKSADSPFYLRNFANGAGCDWLGIAGEVLDTAGNPVPANTYQVHVWDSGVDARLATGSASAYGVSGWEQFVFDSPVIRDYNVQLETVNGTAVSQIYRVQTRSGCNENLLYIIFEQNR
;
A
#
# COMPACT_ATOMS: atom_id res chain seq x y z
N PHE A 1 7.20 -13.43 10.70
CA PHE A 1 5.94 -13.25 9.96
C PHE A 1 6.02 -13.90 8.58
N PRO A 2 4.87 -14.38 8.04
CA PRO A 2 4.85 -15.04 6.74
C PRO A 2 4.99 -14.08 5.54
N PHE A 3 4.88 -12.77 5.74
CA PHE A 3 5.03 -11.77 4.68
C PHE A 3 6.08 -10.74 5.04
N ASN A 4 6.78 -10.26 4.01
CA ASN A 4 7.69 -9.12 4.09
C ASN A 4 7.30 -8.10 3.03
N LYS A 5 7.66 -6.84 3.28
CA LYS A 5 7.74 -5.84 2.22
C LYS A 5 8.83 -6.28 1.23
N SER A 6 8.62 -6.13 -0.08
CA SER A 6 9.69 -6.40 -1.05
C SER A 6 10.90 -5.50 -0.76
N ALA A 7 12.08 -6.01 -1.08
CA ALA A 7 13.34 -5.28 -0.82
C ALA A 7 13.38 -3.91 -1.51
N ASP A 8 12.75 -3.81 -2.69
CA ASP A 8 12.72 -2.58 -3.48
C ASP A 8 11.64 -1.59 -3.03
N SER A 9 10.65 -2.04 -2.25
CA SER A 9 9.59 -1.16 -1.75
C SER A 9 10.10 -0.28 -0.61
N PRO A 10 9.60 0.96 -0.49
CA PRO A 10 8.60 1.56 -1.35
C PRO A 10 9.17 2.09 -2.66
N PHE A 11 8.35 2.05 -3.71
CA PHE A 11 8.60 2.79 -4.94
C PHE A 11 7.89 4.13 -4.86
N TYR A 12 8.43 5.16 -5.50
CA TYR A 12 7.80 6.46 -5.60
C TYR A 12 7.46 6.72 -7.06
N LEU A 13 6.16 6.73 -7.35
CA LEU A 13 5.63 6.84 -8.70
C LEU A 13 4.74 8.06 -8.82
N ARG A 14 4.52 8.50 -10.06
CA ARG A 14 3.47 9.47 -10.33
C ARG A 14 2.11 8.76 -10.27
N ASN A 15 1.11 9.42 -9.71
CA ASN A 15 -0.27 8.92 -9.69
C ASN A 15 -0.73 8.58 -11.11
N PHE A 16 -0.93 7.30 -11.39
CA PHE A 16 -1.45 6.79 -12.65
C PHE A 16 -2.85 6.18 -12.49
N ALA A 17 -3.35 6.10 -11.27
CA ALA A 17 -4.53 5.30 -10.94
C ALA A 17 -5.83 6.07 -11.09
N ASN A 18 -5.78 7.41 -11.07
CA ASN A 18 -6.97 8.24 -11.16
C ASN A 18 -6.65 9.60 -11.81
N GLY A 19 -7.68 10.36 -12.10
CA GLY A 19 -7.58 11.65 -12.77
C GLY A 19 -7.20 12.84 -11.90
N ALA A 20 -6.93 12.63 -10.60
CA ALA A 20 -6.61 13.74 -9.69
C ALA A 20 -5.22 14.36 -9.95
N GLY A 21 -4.34 13.64 -10.64
CA GLY A 21 -3.00 14.14 -10.96
C GLY A 21 -2.22 14.48 -9.71
N CYS A 22 -1.79 15.75 -9.58
CA CYS A 22 -1.05 16.26 -8.43
C CYS A 22 -1.91 16.66 -7.24
N ASP A 23 -3.22 16.71 -7.38
CA ASP A 23 -4.15 17.03 -6.28
C ASP A 23 -4.47 15.77 -5.48
N TRP A 24 -3.41 14.99 -5.19
CA TRP A 24 -3.56 13.68 -4.58
C TRP A 24 -2.23 13.19 -4.00
N LEU A 25 -2.31 12.50 -2.88
CA LEU A 25 -1.22 11.75 -2.29
C LEU A 25 -1.78 10.43 -1.79
N GLY A 26 -1.18 9.32 -2.17
CA GLY A 26 -1.67 8.00 -1.78
C GLY A 26 -0.58 7.00 -1.49
N ILE A 27 -0.98 5.98 -0.73
CA ILE A 27 -0.19 4.77 -0.46
C ILE A 27 -0.97 3.61 -1.05
N ALA A 28 -0.32 2.83 -1.89
CA ALA A 28 -0.98 1.75 -2.62
C ALA A 28 -0.02 0.61 -2.87
N GLY A 29 -0.51 -0.49 -3.39
CA GLY A 29 0.36 -1.59 -3.77
C GLY A 29 -0.34 -2.88 -4.08
N GLU A 30 0.40 -3.97 -3.89
CA GLU A 30 0.00 -5.35 -4.20
C GLU A 30 0.42 -6.27 -3.07
N VAL A 31 -0.14 -7.48 -3.09
CA VAL A 31 0.25 -8.58 -2.21
C VAL A 31 0.46 -9.82 -3.06
N LEU A 32 1.67 -10.38 -3.02
CA LEU A 32 2.07 -11.54 -3.83
C LEU A 32 2.26 -12.77 -2.94
N ASP A 33 1.92 -13.94 -3.48
CA ASP A 33 2.14 -15.22 -2.83
C ASP A 33 3.60 -15.71 -2.99
N THR A 34 3.90 -16.91 -2.50
CA THR A 34 5.25 -17.49 -2.57
C THR A 34 5.72 -17.76 -4.00
N ALA A 35 4.82 -17.86 -4.96
CA ALA A 35 5.15 -18.04 -6.36
C ALA A 35 5.27 -16.72 -7.12
N GLY A 36 5.07 -15.58 -6.44
CA GLY A 36 5.10 -14.26 -7.07
C GLY A 36 3.80 -13.88 -7.76
N ASN A 37 2.72 -14.64 -7.56
CA ASN A 37 1.42 -14.34 -8.12
C ASN A 37 0.60 -13.49 -7.14
N PRO A 38 -0.32 -12.62 -7.63
CA PRO A 38 -1.20 -11.89 -6.75
C PRO A 38 -2.05 -12.83 -5.89
N VAL A 39 -2.19 -12.52 -4.61
CA VAL A 39 -3.17 -13.23 -3.76
C VAL A 39 -4.59 -12.89 -4.26
N PRO A 40 -5.55 -13.79 -4.08
CA PRO A 40 -6.94 -13.51 -4.47
C PRO A 40 -7.52 -12.31 -3.70
N ALA A 41 -8.51 -11.67 -4.30
CA ALA A 41 -9.24 -10.59 -3.65
C ALA A 41 -9.83 -11.03 -2.31
N ASN A 42 -9.84 -10.11 -1.33
CA ASN A 42 -10.43 -10.31 0.00
C ASN A 42 -9.78 -11.39 0.85
N THR A 43 -8.52 -11.75 0.58
CA THR A 43 -7.79 -12.75 1.40
C THR A 43 -6.95 -12.11 2.50
N TYR A 44 -6.55 -10.85 2.31
CA TYR A 44 -5.80 -10.04 3.28
C TYR A 44 -6.32 -8.63 3.27
N GLN A 45 -5.88 -7.83 4.23
CA GLN A 45 -6.09 -6.39 4.26
C GLN A 45 -4.82 -5.68 4.65
N VAL A 46 -4.67 -4.45 4.20
CA VAL A 46 -3.54 -3.58 4.56
C VAL A 46 -4.05 -2.52 5.52
N HIS A 47 -3.40 -2.42 6.68
CA HIS A 47 -3.65 -1.38 7.66
C HIS A 47 -2.68 -0.24 7.42
N VAL A 48 -3.20 0.97 7.22
CA VAL A 48 -2.43 2.21 7.05
C VAL A 48 -2.88 3.18 8.13
N TRP A 49 -1.96 3.69 8.93
CA TRP A 49 -2.32 4.63 10.01
C TRP A 49 -1.20 5.63 10.30
N ASP A 50 -1.54 6.66 11.06
CA ASP A 50 -0.75 7.82 11.43
C ASP A 50 -1.10 9.04 10.55
N SER A 51 -0.64 10.21 10.94
CA SER A 51 -0.84 11.48 10.23
C SER A 51 -2.30 11.75 9.84
N GLY A 52 -3.23 11.43 10.74
CA GLY A 52 -4.66 11.66 10.55
C GLY A 52 -5.39 10.55 9.78
N VAL A 53 -4.71 9.46 9.45
CA VAL A 53 -5.29 8.31 8.74
C VAL A 53 -5.31 7.10 9.65
N ASP A 54 -6.38 6.31 9.56
CA ASP A 54 -6.47 4.97 10.14
C ASP A 54 -7.47 4.18 9.28
N ALA A 55 -6.95 3.35 8.39
CA ALA A 55 -7.76 2.65 7.40
C ALA A 55 -7.26 1.23 7.18
N ARG A 56 -8.19 0.37 6.77
CA ARG A 56 -7.91 -1.01 6.35
C ARG A 56 -8.50 -1.24 4.98
N LEU A 57 -7.68 -1.69 4.05
CA LEU A 57 -8.01 -1.84 2.65
C LEU A 57 -7.90 -3.33 2.28
N ALA A 58 -9.00 -3.92 1.80
CA ALA A 58 -8.98 -5.31 1.35
C ALA A 58 -8.13 -5.46 0.09
N THR A 59 -7.38 -6.57 0.00
CA THR A 59 -6.73 -6.93 -1.27
C THR A 59 -7.77 -7.07 -2.37
N GLY A 60 -7.48 -6.56 -3.56
CA GLY A 60 -8.38 -6.55 -4.70
C GLY A 60 -9.39 -5.40 -4.71
N SER A 61 -9.41 -4.53 -3.69
CA SER A 61 -10.33 -3.40 -3.65
C SER A 61 -9.93 -2.24 -4.56
N ALA A 62 -8.70 -2.22 -5.07
CA ALA A 62 -8.19 -1.19 -5.97
C ALA A 62 -7.59 -1.83 -7.23
N SER A 63 -8.43 -2.09 -8.22
CA SER A 63 -8.06 -2.84 -9.43
C SER A 63 -7.04 -2.15 -10.33
N ALA A 64 -6.84 -0.82 -10.16
CA ALA A 64 -5.78 -0.11 -10.88
C ALA A 64 -4.38 -0.67 -10.60
N TYR A 65 -4.20 -1.37 -9.49
CA TYR A 65 -2.93 -1.99 -9.08
C TYR A 65 -2.91 -3.50 -9.25
N GLY A 66 -3.91 -4.07 -9.93
CA GLY A 66 -3.98 -5.49 -10.20
C GLY A 66 -4.95 -6.26 -9.30
N VAL A 67 -4.88 -7.59 -9.38
CA VAL A 67 -5.82 -8.51 -8.70
C VAL A 67 -5.77 -8.37 -7.18
N SER A 68 -4.59 -8.14 -6.60
CA SER A 68 -4.40 -7.95 -5.16
C SER A 68 -4.23 -6.48 -4.76
N GLY A 69 -4.62 -5.56 -5.64
CA GLY A 69 -4.42 -4.13 -5.45
C GLY A 69 -5.16 -3.55 -4.25
N TRP A 70 -4.52 -2.59 -3.60
CA TRP A 70 -5.07 -1.83 -2.48
C TRP A 70 -4.57 -0.40 -2.54
N GLU A 71 -5.35 0.55 -2.00
CA GLU A 71 -5.01 1.96 -2.05
C GLU A 71 -5.62 2.71 -0.88
N GLN A 72 -4.85 3.62 -0.29
CA GLN A 72 -5.34 4.60 0.66
C GLN A 72 -4.95 6.00 0.20
N PHE A 73 -5.92 6.83 -0.08
CA PHE A 73 -5.76 8.28 -0.19
C PHE A 73 -5.39 8.84 1.18
N VAL A 74 -4.32 9.64 1.26
CA VAL A 74 -3.85 10.16 2.55
C VAL A 74 -3.89 11.68 2.63
N PHE A 75 -3.78 12.39 1.51
CA PHE A 75 -3.85 13.85 1.49
C PHE A 75 -4.15 14.37 0.08
N ASP A 76 -4.61 15.63 -0.01
CA ASP A 76 -5.05 16.27 -1.25
C ASP A 76 -3.94 16.95 -2.05
N SER A 77 -2.70 16.85 -1.57
CA SER A 77 -1.51 17.36 -2.27
C SER A 77 -0.27 16.58 -1.83
N PRO A 78 0.80 16.54 -2.66
CA PRO A 78 2.05 15.88 -2.27
C PRO A 78 2.72 16.65 -1.12
N VAL A 79 2.88 15.96 0.01
CA VAL A 79 3.54 16.48 1.21
C VAL A 79 4.35 15.36 1.85
N ILE A 80 5.36 15.73 2.65
CA ILE A 80 6.19 14.77 3.38
C ILE A 80 5.50 14.45 4.70
N ARG A 81 5.07 13.20 4.87
CA ARG A 81 4.44 12.68 6.09
C ARG A 81 4.86 11.24 6.34
N ASP A 82 4.81 10.84 7.60
CA ASP A 82 5.12 9.46 8.00
C ASP A 82 3.83 8.68 8.24
N TYR A 83 3.85 7.43 7.78
CA TYR A 83 2.75 6.48 7.96
C TYR A 83 3.29 5.13 8.38
N ASN A 84 2.45 4.36 9.08
CA ASN A 84 2.70 2.95 9.36
C ASN A 84 1.87 2.12 8.38
N VAL A 85 2.45 1.03 7.90
CA VAL A 85 1.78 0.09 6.99
C VAL A 85 2.04 -1.33 7.48
N GLN A 86 1.00 -2.14 7.59
CA GLN A 86 1.10 -3.53 8.03
C GLN A 86 0.09 -4.39 7.29
N LEU A 87 0.52 -5.59 6.88
CA LEU A 87 -0.40 -6.57 6.31
C LEU A 87 -1.03 -7.40 7.41
N GLU A 88 -2.33 -7.65 7.27
CA GLU A 88 -3.14 -8.41 8.22
C GLU A 88 -4.00 -9.44 7.48
N THR A 89 -4.45 -10.46 8.21
CA THR A 89 -5.59 -11.25 7.77
C THR A 89 -6.85 -10.38 7.77
N VAL A 90 -7.92 -10.83 7.13
CA VAL A 90 -9.20 -10.10 7.13
C VAL A 90 -9.80 -9.96 8.53
N ASN A 91 -9.35 -10.74 9.50
CA ASN A 91 -9.77 -10.66 10.91
C ASN A 91 -8.88 -9.71 11.74
N GLY A 92 -7.88 -9.07 11.12
CA GLY A 92 -7.01 -8.12 11.79
C GLY A 92 -5.79 -8.74 12.47
N THR A 93 -5.46 -10.00 12.20
CA THR A 93 -4.23 -10.61 12.71
C THR A 93 -3.05 -10.21 11.84
N ALA A 94 -2.01 -9.62 12.44
CA ALA A 94 -0.81 -9.21 11.73
C ALA A 94 -0.10 -10.42 11.09
N VAL A 95 0.25 -10.30 9.82
CA VAL A 95 1.04 -11.28 9.06
C VAL A 95 2.32 -10.70 8.50
N SER A 96 2.59 -9.44 8.76
CA SER A 96 3.87 -8.77 8.53
C SER A 96 4.25 -7.91 9.73
N GLN A 97 5.52 -7.50 9.78
CA GLN A 97 5.91 -6.45 10.71
C GLN A 97 5.30 -5.11 10.28
N ILE A 98 5.35 -4.13 11.17
CA ILE A 98 4.96 -2.75 10.85
C ILE A 98 6.11 -2.10 10.09
N TYR A 99 5.80 -1.52 8.92
CA TYR A 99 6.75 -0.74 8.15
C TYR A 99 6.43 0.75 8.28
N ARG A 100 7.41 1.52 8.72
CA ARG A 100 7.31 2.97 8.73
C ARG A 100 7.76 3.50 7.39
N VAL A 101 6.92 4.29 6.72
CA VAL A 101 7.19 4.84 5.40
C VAL A 101 6.97 6.34 5.40
N GLN A 102 7.70 7.04 4.51
CA GLN A 102 7.58 8.49 4.39
C GLN A 102 7.21 8.86 2.96
N THR A 103 6.17 9.66 2.80
CA THR A 103 5.74 10.20 1.51
C THR A 103 6.67 11.32 1.06
N ARG A 104 6.56 11.72 -0.20
CA ARG A 104 7.38 12.76 -0.82
C ARG A 104 6.52 13.92 -1.33
N SER A 105 7.14 15.08 -1.48
CA SER A 105 6.45 16.31 -1.88
C SER A 105 6.43 16.56 -3.39
N GLY A 106 7.08 15.71 -4.19
CA GLY A 106 7.12 15.86 -5.64
C GLY A 106 5.86 15.35 -6.32
N CYS A 107 5.37 16.08 -7.32
CA CYS A 107 4.20 15.69 -8.10
C CYS A 107 4.41 14.35 -8.84
N ASN A 108 5.63 14.05 -9.24
CA ASN A 108 5.98 12.80 -9.92
C ASN A 108 6.27 11.65 -8.96
N GLU A 109 6.10 11.87 -7.65
CA GLU A 109 6.39 10.90 -6.59
C GLU A 109 5.25 10.83 -5.57
N ASN A 110 4.04 11.19 -5.97
CA ASN A 110 2.88 11.30 -5.09
C ASN A 110 2.14 9.97 -4.86
N LEU A 111 2.64 8.89 -5.42
CA LEU A 111 2.17 7.53 -5.16
C LEU A 111 3.29 6.73 -4.51
N LEU A 112 3.13 6.41 -3.22
CA LEU A 112 4.04 5.54 -2.50
C LEU A 112 3.54 4.10 -2.68
N TYR A 113 4.32 3.27 -3.37
CA TYR A 113 3.91 1.94 -3.80
C TYR A 113 4.66 0.86 -3.03
N ILE A 114 3.92 -0.05 -2.41
CA ILE A 114 4.49 -1.13 -1.59
C ILE A 114 4.00 -2.48 -2.10
N ILE A 115 4.93 -3.40 -2.30
CA ILE A 115 4.63 -4.80 -2.62
C ILE A 115 4.94 -5.64 -1.39
N PHE A 116 3.93 -6.36 -0.87
CA PHE A 116 4.13 -7.39 0.14
C PHE A 116 4.34 -8.72 -0.55
N GLU A 117 5.30 -9.50 -0.07
CA GLU A 117 5.64 -10.81 -0.62
C GLU A 117 5.55 -11.88 0.47
N GLN A 118 4.86 -12.97 0.18
CA GLN A 118 4.80 -14.11 1.05
C GLN A 118 6.12 -14.88 0.99
N ASN A 119 6.69 -15.18 2.18
CA ASN A 119 8.00 -15.83 2.28
C ASN A 119 7.90 -17.29 2.71
N ARG A 120 6.71 -17.75 3.07
CA ARG A 120 6.48 -19.15 3.46
C ARG A 120 5.00 -19.54 3.52
#